data_8b34f331eb52d81a0bb51d2a644e42dd
#
_entry.id   8b34f331eb52d81a0bb51d2a644e42dd
#
_cell.length_a   1.000
_cell.length_b   1.000
_cell.length_c   1.000
_cell.angle_alpha   90.00
_cell.angle_beta   90.00
_cell.angle_gamma   90.00
#
_symmetry.space_group_name_H-M   'P 1'
#
loop_
_entity.id
_entity.type
_entity.pdbx_description
1 polymer ?
#
loop_
_entity_poly.entity_id
_entity_poly.type
_entity_poly.pdbx_seq_one_letter_code
_entity_poly.pdbx_strand_id
1 'polypeptide(L)'
;GGWFHDLTGYNGLIVYGNCMSLSTYVPARCVVNDCLVENVTGSYGLLHAMKFVTIEINGGRFRNITIKNDIGYLAAVNGDATASIVLNPTPAGQTAELNGDIYLLNSKSDEDGNLSKTSDGYVTIGGTLDHDVVITGNLMMWGTVVAAGTDDYKLTQADLAHISTDTGDVLVLKEKTNTIEIARTR
;
A
#
# COMPACT_ATOMS: atom_id res chain seq x y z
N GLY A 1 9.01 15.52 -8.70
CA GLY A 1 10.03 15.30 -7.67
C GLY A 1 10.00 16.35 -6.59
N GLY A 2 10.53 16.04 -5.44
CA GLY A 2 10.67 16.94 -4.31
C GLY A 2 11.50 16.30 -3.21
N TRP A 3 11.96 17.13 -2.28
CA TRP A 3 12.64 16.66 -1.09
C TRP A 3 11.84 17.06 0.14
N PHE A 4 11.38 16.06 0.89
CA PHE A 4 10.60 16.19 2.12
C PHE A 4 11.43 15.60 3.26
N HIS A 5 11.81 16.42 4.26
CA HIS A 5 12.69 15.95 5.32
C HIS A 5 12.33 16.58 6.68
N ASP A 6 12.74 15.90 7.75
CA ASP A 6 12.58 16.34 9.15
C ASP A 6 11.14 16.75 9.51
N LEU A 7 10.17 16.01 8.98
CA LEU A 7 8.76 16.30 9.17
C LEU A 7 8.18 15.48 10.33
N THR A 8 7.24 16.09 11.06
CA THR A 8 6.45 15.41 12.08
C THR A 8 4.98 15.76 11.91
N GLY A 9 4.11 14.76 11.87
CA GLY A 9 2.70 14.95 11.65
C GLY A 9 1.81 13.85 12.21
N TYR A 10 0.52 13.95 11.96
CA TYR A 10 -0.48 12.99 12.43
C TYR A 10 -0.89 12.06 11.29
N ASN A 11 -1.96 12.30 10.58
CA ASN A 11 -2.45 11.43 9.51
C ASN A 11 -1.90 11.86 8.14
N GLY A 12 -1.35 10.91 7.35
CA GLY A 12 -0.99 11.13 5.97
C GLY A 12 -0.15 12.40 5.79
N LEU A 13 1.07 12.38 6.27
CA LEU A 13 1.90 13.58 6.37
C LEU A 13 2.11 14.29 5.02
N ILE A 14 2.15 13.53 3.93
CA ILE A 14 2.35 14.06 2.58
C ILE A 14 1.05 14.01 1.79
N VAL A 15 0.33 12.90 1.87
CA VAL A 15 -0.95 12.73 1.17
C VAL A 15 -1.95 12.06 2.10
N TYR A 16 -3.03 12.74 2.34
CA TYR A 16 -4.20 12.20 3.01
C TYR A 16 -5.43 12.43 2.13
N GLY A 17 -5.93 11.36 1.54
CA GLY A 17 -7.09 11.43 0.67
C GLY A 17 -8.30 10.75 1.31
N ASN A 18 -9.35 11.51 1.57
CA ASN A 18 -10.62 11.02 2.07
C ASN A 18 -11.76 11.82 1.46
N CYS A 19 -12.59 11.19 0.64
CA CYS A 19 -13.80 11.81 0.14
C CYS A 19 -14.99 11.51 1.06
N MET A 20 -15.45 12.48 1.81
CA MET A 20 -16.54 12.33 2.78
C MET A 20 -17.94 12.68 2.22
N SER A 21 -18.04 13.20 1.00
CA SER A 21 -19.32 13.61 0.44
C SER A 21 -20.04 12.44 -0.24
N LEU A 22 -21.29 12.21 0.15
CA LEU A 22 -22.10 11.07 -0.27
C LEU A 22 -22.91 11.29 -1.56
N SER A 23 -23.03 12.50 -2.07
CA SER A 23 -23.93 12.79 -3.20
C SER A 23 -23.25 13.01 -4.55
N THR A 24 -22.02 13.49 -4.56
CA THR A 24 -21.21 13.67 -5.77
C THR A 24 -19.73 13.62 -5.40
N TYR A 25 -19.12 12.45 -5.50
CA TYR A 25 -17.67 12.35 -5.31
C TYR A 25 -16.97 12.38 -6.66
N VAL A 26 -15.87 13.11 -6.70
CA VAL A 26 -14.93 13.05 -7.82
C VAL A 26 -13.75 12.21 -7.32
N PRO A 27 -13.42 11.09 -7.99
CA PRO A 27 -12.24 10.32 -7.63
C PRO A 27 -11.00 11.22 -7.65
N ALA A 28 -10.23 11.20 -6.57
CA ALA A 28 -8.99 11.93 -6.50
C ALA A 28 -7.80 11.01 -6.84
N ARG A 29 -6.85 11.54 -7.59
CA ARG A 29 -5.62 10.86 -7.96
C ARG A 29 -4.42 11.68 -7.53
N CYS A 30 -3.51 11.05 -6.79
CA CYS A 30 -2.22 11.61 -6.45
C CYS A 30 -1.12 10.77 -7.10
N VAL A 31 -0.17 11.42 -7.73
CA VAL A 31 0.97 10.75 -8.37
C VAL A 31 2.26 11.20 -7.69
N VAL A 32 2.99 10.24 -7.13
CA VAL A 32 4.29 10.45 -6.50
C VAL A 32 5.36 10.03 -7.49
N ASN A 33 6.13 11.01 -8.00
CA ASN A 33 7.22 10.79 -8.94
C ASN A 33 8.54 11.23 -8.33
N ASP A 34 9.55 10.37 -8.34
CA ASP A 34 10.95 10.68 -8.04
C ASP A 34 11.16 11.67 -6.88
N CYS A 35 10.53 11.42 -5.74
CA CYS A 35 10.74 12.21 -4.55
C CYS A 35 11.73 11.54 -3.60
N LEU A 36 12.42 12.35 -2.80
CA LEU A 36 13.19 11.91 -1.65
C LEU A 36 12.41 12.30 -0.38
N VAL A 37 12.08 11.32 0.43
CA VAL A 37 11.43 11.50 1.72
C VAL A 37 12.29 10.86 2.78
N GLU A 38 12.72 11.63 3.77
CA GLU A 38 13.61 11.11 4.81
C GLU A 38 13.40 11.77 6.17
N ASN A 39 13.73 11.03 7.24
CA ASN A 39 13.64 11.49 8.63
C ASN A 39 12.25 11.99 8.98
N VAL A 40 11.24 11.21 8.68
CA VAL A 40 9.85 11.60 8.89
C VAL A 40 9.22 10.79 10.00
N THR A 41 8.52 11.46 10.90
CA THR A 41 7.77 10.84 12.00
C THR A 41 6.29 11.16 11.87
N GLY A 42 5.47 10.13 11.74
CA GLY A 42 4.02 10.24 11.62
C GLY A 42 3.28 9.35 12.61
N SER A 43 1.96 9.47 12.66
CA SER A 43 1.13 8.59 13.49
C SER A 43 0.39 7.52 12.68
N TYR A 44 0.08 7.78 11.39
CA TYR A 44 -0.72 6.88 10.54
C TYR A 44 -0.19 6.71 9.11
N GLY A 45 1.09 6.85 8.88
CA GLY A 45 1.70 6.72 7.56
C GLY A 45 1.87 8.04 6.82
N LEU A 46 2.65 8.00 5.74
CA LEU A 46 2.97 9.17 4.92
C LEU A 46 1.95 9.40 3.81
N LEU A 47 1.52 8.32 3.19
CA LEU A 47 0.60 8.29 2.08
C LEU A 47 -0.62 7.48 2.51
N HIS A 48 -1.78 8.09 2.58
CA HIS A 48 -2.98 7.42 3.07
C HIS A 48 -4.11 7.54 2.05
N ALA A 49 -4.40 6.46 1.36
CA ALA A 49 -5.54 6.35 0.47
C ALA A 49 -6.77 5.88 1.28
N MET A 50 -7.76 6.75 1.40
CA MET A 50 -9.10 6.42 1.89
C MET A 50 -10.09 6.43 0.72
N LYS A 51 -11.37 6.56 1.00
CA LYS A 51 -12.45 6.47 0.00
C LYS A 51 -12.21 7.33 -1.25
N PHE A 52 -12.35 6.71 -2.41
CA PHE A 52 -12.27 7.33 -3.74
C PHE A 52 -10.93 8.01 -4.05
N VAL A 53 -9.85 7.53 -3.46
CA VAL A 53 -8.51 8.06 -3.69
C VAL A 53 -7.60 6.98 -4.25
N THR A 54 -6.92 7.31 -5.32
CA THR A 54 -5.82 6.51 -5.87
C THR A 54 -4.51 7.24 -5.65
N ILE A 55 -3.55 6.57 -5.01
CA ILE A 55 -2.17 7.05 -4.90
C ILE A 55 -1.30 6.18 -5.80
N GLU A 56 -0.62 6.79 -6.76
CA GLU A 56 0.30 6.12 -7.64
C GLU A 56 1.74 6.45 -7.24
N ILE A 57 2.56 5.43 -7.06
CA ILE A 57 3.96 5.56 -6.72
C ILE A 57 4.79 5.11 -7.94
N ASN A 58 5.46 6.06 -8.57
CA ASN A 58 6.30 5.87 -9.75
C ASN A 58 7.77 6.05 -9.35
N GLY A 59 8.26 5.19 -8.48
CA GLY A 59 9.60 5.33 -7.91
C GLY A 59 9.67 6.36 -6.77
N GLY A 60 10.90 6.73 -6.40
CA GLY A 60 11.19 7.61 -5.27
C GLY A 60 11.91 6.86 -4.14
N ARG A 61 12.47 7.63 -3.22
CA ARG A 61 13.25 7.09 -2.08
C ARG A 61 12.61 7.53 -0.78
N PHE A 62 12.22 6.57 0.04
CA PHE A 62 11.60 6.77 1.34
C PHE A 62 12.47 6.13 2.41
N ARG A 63 13.04 6.93 3.31
CA ARG A 63 14.06 6.50 4.28
C ARG A 63 13.78 7.04 5.67
N ASN A 64 14.16 6.29 6.71
CA ASN A 64 14.02 6.69 8.11
C ASN A 64 12.59 7.18 8.41
N ILE A 65 11.61 6.40 8.01
CA ILE A 65 10.21 6.67 8.27
C ILE A 65 9.86 6.02 9.61
N THR A 66 9.45 6.83 10.57
CA THR A 66 9.05 6.36 11.91
C THR A 66 7.57 6.63 12.13
N ILE A 67 6.82 5.60 12.50
CA ILE A 67 5.41 5.72 12.82
C ILE A 67 5.19 5.38 14.30
N LYS A 68 4.53 6.27 15.03
CA LYS A 68 4.47 6.23 16.51
C LYS A 68 3.48 5.23 17.10
N ASN A 69 2.52 4.74 16.36
CA ASN A 69 1.42 3.94 16.90
C ASN A 69 1.46 2.46 16.48
N ASP A 70 2.65 1.86 16.39
CA ASP A 70 2.88 0.47 15.97
C ASP A 70 2.26 0.11 14.60
N ILE A 71 1.73 1.10 13.92
CA ILE A 71 1.17 1.04 12.59
C ILE A 71 2.18 1.74 11.68
N GLY A 72 3.29 1.05 11.40
CA GLY A 72 4.42 1.62 10.67
C GLY A 72 4.22 1.56 9.16
N TYR A 73 3.64 2.61 8.54
CA TYR A 73 3.39 2.57 7.11
C TYR A 73 4.05 3.68 6.33
N LEU A 74 4.74 3.28 5.29
CA LEU A 74 5.00 4.18 4.17
C LEU A 74 3.66 4.61 3.55
N ALA A 75 2.77 3.65 3.33
CA ALA A 75 1.46 3.89 2.74
C ALA A 75 0.38 3.05 3.42
N ALA A 76 -0.84 3.57 3.51
CA ALA A 76 -2.00 2.83 3.97
C ALA A 76 -3.10 2.88 2.92
N VAL A 77 -3.73 1.72 2.66
CA VAL A 77 -4.92 1.61 1.84
C VAL A 77 -6.07 1.11 2.69
N ASN A 78 -7.17 1.84 2.68
CA ASN A 78 -8.38 1.41 3.34
C ASN A 78 -9.02 0.25 2.55
N GLY A 79 -9.54 -0.75 3.25
CA GLY A 79 -10.26 -1.88 2.67
C GLY A 79 -11.60 -1.54 1.99
N ASP A 80 -11.85 -0.28 1.71
CA ASP A 80 -12.93 0.16 0.81
C ASP A 80 -12.44 -0.03 -0.64
N ALA A 81 -13.18 -0.77 -1.45
CA ALA A 81 -12.86 -1.05 -2.86
C ALA A 81 -12.63 0.21 -3.72
N THR A 82 -12.89 1.39 -3.18
CA THR A 82 -12.70 2.69 -3.84
C THR A 82 -11.36 3.35 -3.56
N ALA A 83 -10.58 2.81 -2.62
CA ALA A 83 -9.23 3.29 -2.29
C ALA A 83 -8.18 2.37 -2.90
N SER A 84 -7.12 2.93 -3.48
CA SER A 84 -6.05 2.12 -4.02
C SER A 84 -4.67 2.78 -3.89
N ILE A 85 -3.66 1.93 -3.72
CA ILE A 85 -2.25 2.29 -3.92
C ILE A 85 -1.77 1.50 -5.13
N VAL A 86 -1.24 2.20 -6.11
CA VAL A 86 -0.70 1.62 -7.33
C VAL A 86 0.81 1.78 -7.34
N LEU A 87 1.52 0.67 -7.43
CA LEU A 87 2.96 0.64 -7.63
C LEU A 87 3.24 0.45 -9.12
N ASN A 88 3.88 1.42 -9.72
CA ASN A 88 4.30 1.38 -11.12
C ASN A 88 5.79 1.09 -11.23
N PRO A 89 6.28 0.63 -12.39
CA PRO A 89 7.70 0.45 -12.64
C PRO A 89 8.47 1.75 -12.36
N THR A 90 9.67 1.62 -11.84
CA THR A 90 10.57 2.76 -11.66
C THR A 90 10.93 3.33 -13.04
N PRO A 91 10.71 4.62 -13.30
CA PRO A 91 11.10 5.23 -14.54
C PRO A 91 12.60 5.10 -14.82
N ALA A 92 12.98 4.97 -16.08
CA ALA A 92 14.38 4.80 -16.47
C ALA A 92 15.27 5.93 -15.92
N GLY A 93 16.39 5.55 -15.30
CA GLY A 93 17.34 6.47 -14.69
C GLY A 93 16.97 6.96 -13.28
N GLN A 94 15.86 6.48 -12.73
CA GLN A 94 15.46 6.72 -11.34
C GLN A 94 15.73 5.48 -10.47
N THR A 95 15.60 5.65 -9.16
CA THR A 95 15.72 4.56 -8.18
C THR A 95 14.47 4.53 -7.31
N ALA A 96 13.91 3.34 -7.10
CA ALA A 96 12.90 3.13 -6.08
C ALA A 96 13.54 2.51 -4.82
N GLU A 97 13.17 3.03 -3.66
CA GLU A 97 13.54 2.51 -2.36
C GLU A 97 12.38 2.77 -1.40
N LEU A 98 11.59 1.74 -1.14
CA LEU A 98 10.42 1.84 -0.28
C LEU A 98 10.73 1.22 1.09
N ASN A 99 11.42 1.99 1.96
CA ASN A 99 11.71 1.57 3.32
C ASN A 99 10.52 1.89 4.24
N GLY A 100 9.65 0.93 4.39
CA GLY A 100 8.44 0.98 5.20
C GLY A 100 7.35 0.10 4.61
N ASP A 101 6.43 -0.32 5.46
CA ASP A 101 5.40 -1.26 5.08
C ASP A 101 4.22 -0.56 4.40
N ILE A 102 3.58 -1.25 3.45
CA ILE A 102 2.28 -0.85 2.93
C ILE A 102 1.21 -1.58 3.74
N TYR A 103 0.38 -0.82 4.42
CA TYR A 103 -0.63 -1.37 5.31
C TYR A 103 -2.00 -1.50 4.67
N LEU A 104 -2.56 -2.68 4.78
CA LEU A 104 -3.91 -2.98 4.32
C LEU A 104 -4.89 -2.91 5.49
N LEU A 105 -5.74 -1.88 5.49
CA LEU A 105 -6.87 -1.77 6.40
C LEU A 105 -8.04 -2.59 5.86
N ASN A 106 -8.00 -3.90 6.06
CA ASN A 106 -8.94 -4.86 5.48
C ASN A 106 -9.92 -5.47 6.49
N SER A 107 -9.98 -4.94 7.70
CA SER A 107 -10.93 -5.37 8.72
C SER A 107 -11.57 -4.19 9.45
N LYS A 108 -12.71 -4.45 10.04
CA LYS A 108 -13.42 -3.55 10.94
C LYS A 108 -13.57 -4.22 12.31
N SER A 109 -13.31 -3.48 13.37
CA SER A 109 -13.62 -3.90 14.74
C SER A 109 -15.08 -3.66 15.04
N ASP A 110 -15.76 -4.63 15.66
CA ASP A 110 -17.08 -4.44 16.28
C ASP A 110 -16.95 -3.79 17.67
N GLU A 111 -18.08 -3.56 18.32
CA GLU A 111 -18.13 -2.94 19.66
C GLU A 111 -17.44 -3.79 20.75
N ASP A 112 -17.30 -5.10 20.53
CA ASP A 112 -16.63 -6.04 21.42
C ASP A 112 -15.15 -6.22 21.08
N GLY A 113 -14.63 -5.53 20.04
CA GLY A 113 -13.25 -5.60 19.61
C GLY A 113 -12.94 -6.78 18.68
N ASN A 114 -13.93 -7.57 18.25
CA ASN A 114 -13.70 -8.64 17.30
C ASN A 114 -13.48 -8.07 15.90
N LEU A 115 -12.46 -8.57 15.22
CA LEU A 115 -12.16 -8.18 13.85
C LEU A 115 -13.02 -8.96 12.86
N SER A 116 -13.71 -8.25 11.99
CA SER A 116 -14.40 -8.83 10.83
C SER A 116 -13.82 -8.27 9.53
N LYS A 117 -13.62 -9.14 8.54
CA LYS A 117 -13.16 -8.71 7.21
C LYS A 117 -14.24 -7.86 6.55
N THR A 118 -13.88 -6.64 6.16
CA THR A 118 -14.82 -5.71 5.50
C THR A 118 -14.67 -5.68 3.99
N SER A 119 -13.46 -5.90 3.49
CA SER A 119 -13.15 -5.97 2.06
C SER A 119 -11.72 -6.45 1.86
N ASP A 120 -11.37 -6.78 0.64
CA ASP A 120 -10.00 -7.12 0.25
C ASP A 120 -9.29 -5.83 -0.20
N GLY A 121 -8.76 -5.06 0.76
CA GLY A 121 -7.74 -4.07 0.45
C GLY A 121 -6.49 -4.78 -0.05
N TYR A 122 -5.97 -4.35 -1.19
CA TYR A 122 -4.74 -4.88 -1.77
C TYR A 122 -3.95 -3.77 -2.47
N VAL A 123 -2.68 -4.03 -2.69
CA VAL A 123 -1.83 -3.15 -3.50
C VAL A 123 -2.03 -3.49 -4.98
N THR A 124 -2.17 -2.50 -5.82
CA THR A 124 -2.24 -2.69 -7.27
C THR A 124 -0.86 -2.57 -7.89
N ILE A 125 -0.48 -3.50 -8.75
CA ILE A 125 0.80 -3.51 -9.46
C ILE A 125 0.55 -3.15 -10.92
N GLY A 126 1.11 -2.01 -11.35
CA GLY A 126 0.92 -1.45 -12.69
C GLY A 126 1.98 -1.85 -13.72
N GLY A 127 3.01 -2.58 -13.30
CA GLY A 127 4.08 -3.09 -14.16
C GLY A 127 5.12 -3.85 -13.36
N THR A 128 6.18 -4.34 -14.01
CA THR A 128 7.22 -5.17 -13.37
C THR A 128 7.87 -4.44 -12.19
N LEU A 129 7.83 -5.07 -11.01
CA LEU A 129 8.50 -4.57 -9.83
C LEU A 129 10.01 -4.77 -9.96
N ASP A 130 10.78 -3.77 -9.56
CA ASP A 130 12.24 -3.75 -9.54
C ASP A 130 12.81 -3.43 -8.14
N HIS A 131 11.96 -3.41 -7.13
CA HIS A 131 12.30 -3.14 -5.73
C HIS A 131 11.38 -3.92 -4.79
N ASP A 132 11.86 -4.15 -3.58
CA ASP A 132 11.15 -4.93 -2.57
C ASP A 132 10.02 -4.12 -1.93
N VAL A 133 8.92 -4.80 -1.64
CA VAL A 133 7.72 -4.25 -1.00
C VAL A 133 7.32 -5.16 0.14
N VAL A 134 7.17 -4.59 1.33
CA VAL A 134 6.61 -5.29 2.49
C VAL A 134 5.15 -4.88 2.68
N ILE A 135 4.29 -5.87 2.79
CA ILE A 135 2.84 -5.65 2.99
C ILE A 135 2.47 -6.16 4.38
N THR A 136 1.76 -5.34 5.12
CA THR A 136 1.20 -5.68 6.43
C THR A 136 -0.28 -5.38 6.48
N GLY A 137 -0.96 -5.73 7.55
CA GLY A 137 -2.39 -5.45 7.68
C GLY A 137 -2.95 -5.90 9.01
N ASN A 138 -4.14 -5.40 9.34
CA ASN A 138 -4.81 -5.73 10.59
C ASN A 138 -5.54 -7.09 10.58
N LEU A 139 -5.69 -7.70 9.41
CA LEU A 139 -6.25 -9.05 9.28
C LEU A 139 -5.60 -9.78 8.09
N MET A 140 -4.42 -10.34 8.33
CA MET A 140 -3.66 -11.13 7.37
C MET A 140 -3.89 -12.61 7.65
N MET A 141 -4.57 -13.30 6.76
CA MET A 141 -4.88 -14.73 6.89
C MET A 141 -4.80 -15.42 5.53
N TRP A 142 -4.80 -16.74 5.53
CA TRP A 142 -4.79 -17.50 4.28
C TRP A 142 -5.95 -17.05 3.35
N GLY A 143 -5.64 -16.93 2.07
CA GLY A 143 -6.58 -16.44 1.04
C GLY A 143 -6.76 -14.92 1.03
N THR A 144 -6.09 -14.15 1.91
CA THR A 144 -6.05 -12.69 1.78
C THR A 144 -5.28 -12.33 0.52
N VAL A 145 -5.89 -11.56 -0.36
CA VAL A 145 -5.22 -10.93 -1.50
C VAL A 145 -4.37 -9.79 -0.97
N VAL A 146 -3.07 -9.83 -1.22
CA VAL A 146 -2.14 -8.77 -0.83
C VAL A 146 -1.77 -7.85 -1.98
N ALA A 147 -1.76 -8.39 -3.20
CA ALA A 147 -1.52 -7.61 -4.40
C ALA A 147 -2.33 -8.14 -5.59
N ALA A 148 -2.68 -7.24 -6.52
CA ALA A 148 -3.32 -7.58 -7.78
C ALA A 148 -2.68 -6.79 -8.93
N GLY A 149 -2.57 -7.39 -10.11
CA GLY A 149 -2.17 -6.66 -11.31
C GLY A 149 -3.31 -5.77 -11.83
N THR A 150 -2.97 -4.73 -12.56
CA THR A 150 -3.96 -3.94 -13.33
C THR A 150 -4.53 -4.76 -14.49
N ASP A 151 -5.56 -4.24 -15.15
CA ASP A 151 -6.12 -4.87 -16.36
C ASP A 151 -5.07 -5.00 -17.49
N ASP A 152 -4.14 -4.04 -17.55
CA ASP A 152 -3.10 -3.99 -18.57
C ASP A 152 -1.82 -4.72 -18.18
N TYR A 153 -1.70 -5.19 -16.92
CA TYR A 153 -0.50 -5.85 -16.43
C TYR A 153 -0.79 -7.19 -15.77
N LYS A 154 -0.11 -8.24 -16.23
CA LYS A 154 -0.16 -9.57 -15.64
C LYS A 154 1.01 -9.81 -14.71
N LEU A 155 0.70 -10.09 -13.45
CA LEU A 155 1.68 -10.46 -12.43
C LEU A 155 2.49 -11.68 -12.84
N THR A 156 3.75 -11.67 -12.47
CA THR A 156 4.73 -12.72 -12.77
C THR A 156 5.37 -13.28 -11.50
N GLN A 157 6.14 -14.35 -11.63
CA GLN A 157 6.95 -14.88 -10.52
C GLN A 157 8.07 -13.89 -10.11
N ALA A 158 8.50 -13.02 -11.02
CA ALA A 158 9.46 -11.97 -10.67
C ALA A 158 8.83 -10.94 -9.72
N ASP A 159 7.59 -10.54 -9.97
CA ASP A 159 6.88 -9.62 -9.07
C ASP A 159 6.63 -10.26 -7.71
N LEU A 160 6.23 -11.55 -7.68
CA LEU A 160 6.05 -12.30 -6.43
C LEU A 160 7.34 -12.32 -5.59
N ALA A 161 8.51 -12.39 -6.22
CA ALA A 161 9.80 -12.41 -5.52
C ALA A 161 10.13 -11.10 -4.80
N HIS A 162 9.53 -10.00 -5.21
CA HIS A 162 9.68 -8.67 -4.59
C HIS A 162 8.63 -8.35 -3.52
N ILE A 163 7.62 -9.21 -3.33
CA ILE A 163 6.55 -8.97 -2.36
C ILE A 163 6.70 -9.91 -1.17
N SER A 164 6.68 -9.35 0.02
CA SER A 164 6.69 -10.09 1.28
C SER A 164 5.66 -9.53 2.25
N THR A 165 5.36 -10.27 3.32
CA THR A 165 4.60 -9.78 4.47
C THR A 165 5.53 -9.60 5.66
N ASP A 166 5.19 -8.71 6.57
CA ASP A 166 5.92 -8.48 7.83
C ASP A 166 5.92 -9.74 8.73
N THR A 167 4.90 -10.57 8.62
CA THR A 167 4.75 -11.84 9.35
C THR A 167 5.48 -13.00 8.68
N GLY A 168 6.04 -12.81 7.48
CA GLY A 168 6.75 -13.85 6.74
C GLY A 168 5.84 -14.95 6.18
N ASP A 169 4.60 -14.60 5.85
CA ASP A 169 3.64 -15.53 5.25
C ASP A 169 4.13 -16.05 3.90
N VAL A 170 3.77 -17.29 3.60
CA VAL A 170 4.00 -17.85 2.26
C VAL A 170 3.01 -17.24 1.28
N LEU A 171 3.52 -16.60 0.25
CA LEU A 171 2.71 -15.99 -0.80
C LEU A 171 2.65 -16.89 -2.04
N VAL A 172 1.54 -16.81 -2.77
CA VAL A 172 1.31 -17.56 -4.00
C VAL A 172 0.68 -16.69 -5.07
N LEU A 173 1.22 -16.77 -6.28
CA LEU A 173 0.64 -16.14 -7.46
C LEU A 173 -0.53 -16.97 -7.99
N LYS A 174 -1.68 -16.33 -8.15
CA LYS A 174 -2.89 -16.87 -8.77
C LYS A 174 -3.06 -16.28 -10.17
N GLU A 175 -2.51 -16.93 -11.16
CA GLU A 175 -2.51 -16.44 -12.55
C GLU A 175 -3.90 -16.18 -13.12
N LYS A 176 -4.89 -17.00 -12.77
CA LYS A 176 -6.27 -16.86 -13.27
C LYS A 176 -6.97 -15.59 -12.79
N THR A 177 -6.70 -15.20 -11.56
CA THR A 177 -7.28 -14.00 -10.93
C THR A 177 -6.34 -12.80 -11.00
N ASN A 178 -5.11 -12.99 -11.48
CA ASN A 178 -4.07 -11.97 -11.51
C ASN A 178 -3.78 -11.38 -10.13
N THR A 179 -3.69 -12.23 -9.11
CA THR A 179 -3.51 -11.84 -7.71
C THR A 179 -2.35 -12.57 -7.03
N ILE A 180 -1.80 -11.96 -6.00
CA ILE A 180 -0.89 -12.60 -5.05
C ILE A 180 -1.63 -12.71 -3.72
N GLU A 181 -1.69 -13.91 -3.17
CA GLU A 181 -2.47 -14.24 -1.98
C GLU A 181 -1.61 -14.96 -0.93
N ILE A 182 -2.01 -14.84 0.34
CA ILE A 182 -1.42 -15.64 1.42
C ILE A 182 -1.84 -17.10 1.24
N ALA A 183 -0.84 -17.97 1.10
CA ALA A 183 -1.06 -19.40 0.95
C ALA A 183 -1.51 -20.05 2.25
N ARG A 184 -2.27 -21.13 2.15
CA ARG A 184 -2.55 -21.98 3.30
C ARG A 184 -1.31 -22.77 3.67
N THR A 185 -0.71 -22.46 4.80
CA THR A 185 0.30 -23.34 5.42
C THR A 185 -0.40 -24.60 5.94
N ARG A 186 0.11 -25.76 5.55
CA ARG A 186 -0.39 -27.06 6.03
C ARG A 186 0.10 -27.35 7.44
#